data_4abbafdb414b491795ad6a2929c156a9
#
_entry.id   4abbafdb414b491795ad6a2929c156a9
#
_cell.length_a   1.000
_cell.length_b   1.000
_cell.length_c   1.000
_cell.angle_alpha   90.00
_cell.angle_beta   90.00
_cell.angle_gamma   90.00
#
_symmetry.space_group_name_H-M   'P 1'
#
loop_
_entity.id
_entity.type
_entity.pdbx_description
1 polymer ?
#
loop_
_entity_poly.entity_id
_entity_poly.type
_entity_poly.pdbx_seq_one_letter_code
_entity_poly.pdbx_strand_id
1 'polypeptide(L)'
;MKRCDNGGYLPADSPFASIKQAVSHGLKTETGWRWEVEQDALLDHWERYNAVCTAAIPGAAEAVASFRAQGVRIGVISNGSHRTRLEKVVRLPFASAIELTVSSESAGVKKPDAAIFRLAAAALGVRPEDCCYVGDHPLNDVIGAEPAGMAPVWLSGFHPWPADAVRSPRRIASLAQWAGRLAL
;
A
#
# COMPACT_ATOMS: atom_id res chain seq x y z
N MET A 1 -8.93 1.71 14.91
CA MET A 1 -7.66 1.72 14.16
C MET A 1 -7.59 2.78 13.07
N LYS A 2 -8.58 2.95 12.17
CA LYS A 2 -8.55 4.00 11.10
C LYS A 2 -8.41 5.45 11.61
N ARG A 3 -8.76 5.74 12.87
CA ARG A 3 -8.58 7.07 13.49
C ARG A 3 -7.14 7.37 13.89
N CYS A 4 -6.37 6.34 14.23
CA CYS A 4 -5.03 6.51 14.81
C CYS A 4 -3.93 6.50 13.77
N ASP A 5 -4.09 5.77 12.67
CA ASP A 5 -3.10 5.68 11.61
C ASP A 5 -3.35 6.64 10.44
N ASN A 6 -4.53 7.28 10.40
CA ASN A 6 -4.92 8.21 9.34
C ASN A 6 -4.52 7.73 7.93
N GLY A 7 -4.73 6.43 7.66
CA GLY A 7 -4.33 5.82 6.39
C GLY A 7 -2.81 5.72 6.18
N GLY A 8 -2.03 5.63 7.24
CA GLY A 8 -0.57 5.56 7.18
C GLY A 8 0.10 6.93 7.18
N TYR A 9 -0.59 7.98 7.61
CA TYR A 9 -0.09 9.35 7.69
C TYR A 9 -0.21 9.91 9.10
N LEU A 10 0.87 10.57 9.53
CA LEU A 10 0.78 11.49 10.66
C LEU A 10 0.55 12.91 10.13
N PRO A 11 -0.46 13.64 10.62
CA PRO A 11 -0.56 15.07 10.42
C PRO A 11 0.69 15.79 10.89
N ALA A 12 0.99 16.96 10.31
CA ALA A 12 2.18 17.74 10.69
C ALA A 12 2.16 18.20 12.16
N ASP A 13 0.98 18.34 12.74
CA ASP A 13 0.70 18.69 14.15
C ASP A 13 0.47 17.47 15.04
N SER A 14 0.77 16.26 14.58
CA SER A 14 0.60 15.06 15.37
C SER A 14 1.46 15.07 16.63
N PRO A 15 0.89 14.71 17.81
CA PRO A 15 1.65 14.59 19.04
C PRO A 15 2.58 13.35 19.05
N PHE A 16 2.47 12.48 18.03
CA PHE A 16 3.24 11.25 17.94
C PHE A 16 4.41 11.40 16.99
N ALA A 17 5.56 10.86 17.35
CA ALA A 17 6.75 10.85 16.51
C ALA A 17 6.68 9.82 15.35
N SER A 18 5.77 8.84 15.44
CA SER A 18 5.59 7.83 14.40
C SER A 18 4.16 7.30 14.35
N ILE A 19 3.77 6.77 13.18
CA ILE A 19 2.49 6.07 13.01
C ILE A 19 2.35 4.90 13.97
N LYS A 20 3.43 4.18 14.25
CA LYS A 20 3.44 3.07 15.20
C LYS A 20 3.03 3.52 16.60
N GLN A 21 3.56 4.66 17.06
CA GLN A 21 3.17 5.27 18.34
C GLN A 21 1.70 5.68 18.35
N ALA A 22 1.22 6.32 17.28
CA ALA A 22 -0.19 6.69 17.16
C ALA A 22 -1.11 5.47 17.22
N VAL A 23 -0.76 4.41 16.50
CA VAL A 23 -1.55 3.17 16.49
C VAL A 23 -1.50 2.46 17.84
N SER A 24 -0.33 2.34 18.47
CA SER A 24 -0.21 1.69 19.79
C SER A 24 -0.96 2.48 20.87
N HIS A 25 -0.92 3.81 20.80
CA HIS A 25 -1.71 4.68 21.68
C HIS A 25 -3.22 4.44 21.48
N GLY A 26 -3.69 4.44 20.24
CA GLY A 26 -5.09 4.17 19.92
C GLY A 26 -5.54 2.77 20.35
N LEU A 27 -4.70 1.76 20.16
CA LEU A 27 -4.97 0.41 20.66
C LEU A 27 -5.08 0.41 22.19
N LYS A 28 -4.20 1.11 22.90
CA LYS A 28 -4.25 1.21 24.36
C LYS A 28 -5.53 1.89 24.84
N THR A 29 -5.94 2.98 24.21
CA THR A 29 -7.00 3.88 24.70
C THR A 29 -8.40 3.54 24.17
N GLU A 30 -8.51 3.03 22.96
CA GLU A 30 -9.81 2.79 22.29
C GLU A 30 -10.27 1.32 22.36
N THR A 31 -9.40 0.41 22.84
CA THR A 31 -9.74 -1.01 22.97
C THR A 31 -10.07 -1.33 24.42
N GLY A 32 -11.18 -2.03 24.66
CA GLY A 32 -11.59 -2.46 26.00
C GLY A 32 -10.72 -3.65 26.49
N TRP A 33 -9.55 -3.37 27.03
CA TRP A 33 -8.67 -4.38 27.62
C TRP A 33 -9.24 -4.88 28.96
N ARG A 34 -9.06 -6.16 29.24
CA ARG A 34 -9.45 -6.76 30.54
C ARG A 34 -8.44 -6.46 31.67
N TRP A 35 -7.26 -5.99 31.30
CA TRP A 35 -6.14 -5.62 32.19
C TRP A 35 -5.39 -4.42 31.62
N GLU A 36 -4.58 -3.80 32.44
CA GLU A 36 -3.73 -2.71 32.01
C GLU A 36 -2.67 -3.22 31.01
N VAL A 37 -2.52 -2.52 29.89
CA VAL A 37 -1.58 -2.85 28.83
C VAL A 37 -0.63 -1.68 28.63
N GLU A 38 0.67 -1.96 28.70
CA GLU A 38 1.69 -0.94 28.45
C GLU A 38 1.83 -0.64 26.96
N GLN A 39 2.03 0.64 26.62
CA GLN A 39 2.14 1.08 25.22
C GLN A 39 3.36 0.48 24.54
N ASP A 40 4.48 0.35 25.24
CA ASP A 40 5.71 -0.22 24.70
C ASP A 40 5.54 -1.72 24.39
N ALA A 41 4.79 -2.44 25.21
CA ALA A 41 4.44 -3.84 24.95
C ALA A 41 3.59 -3.99 23.66
N LEU A 42 2.69 -3.03 23.39
CA LEU A 42 1.92 -3.00 22.15
C LEU A 42 2.79 -2.67 20.95
N LEU A 43 3.76 -1.76 21.10
CA LEU A 43 4.74 -1.44 20.05
C LEU A 43 5.60 -2.66 19.70
N ASP A 44 6.18 -3.32 20.70
CA ASP A 44 6.98 -4.52 20.53
C ASP A 44 6.19 -5.65 19.84
N HIS A 45 4.94 -5.83 20.27
CA HIS A 45 4.04 -6.79 19.65
C HIS A 45 3.76 -6.44 18.19
N TRP A 46 3.48 -5.17 17.89
CA TRP A 46 3.30 -4.69 16.53
C TRP A 46 4.54 -4.94 15.66
N GLU A 47 5.72 -4.60 16.14
CA GLU A 47 6.97 -4.79 15.40
C GLU A 47 7.23 -6.27 15.09
N ARG A 48 6.96 -7.13 16.06
CA ARG A 48 7.16 -8.58 15.93
C ARG A 48 6.18 -9.24 14.97
N TYR A 49 4.93 -8.84 14.99
CA TYR A 49 3.85 -9.58 14.31
C TYR A 49 3.28 -8.89 13.08
N ASN A 50 3.54 -7.60 12.84
CA ASN A 50 2.99 -6.87 11.70
C ASN A 50 3.27 -7.53 10.33
N ALA A 51 4.47 -8.07 10.13
CA ALA A 51 4.79 -8.80 8.92
C ALA A 51 4.25 -10.24 8.93
N VAL A 52 4.27 -10.89 10.10
CA VAL A 52 3.82 -12.30 10.25
C VAL A 52 2.32 -12.44 9.97
N CYS A 53 1.52 -11.44 10.36
CA CYS A 53 0.07 -11.42 10.15
C CYS A 53 -0.33 -10.92 8.76
N THR A 54 0.59 -10.91 7.78
CA THR A 54 0.27 -10.52 6.41
C THR A 54 -0.66 -11.53 5.77
N ALA A 55 -1.78 -11.05 5.23
CA ALA A 55 -2.71 -11.83 4.44
C ALA A 55 -2.96 -11.15 3.10
N ALA A 56 -3.13 -11.94 2.04
CA ALA A 56 -3.56 -11.43 0.76
C ALA A 56 -5.04 -11.01 0.84
N ILE A 57 -5.39 -9.88 0.22
CA ILE A 57 -6.79 -9.49 0.08
C ILE A 57 -7.50 -10.43 -0.93
N PRO A 58 -8.82 -10.64 -0.79
CA PRO A 58 -9.57 -11.49 -1.71
C PRO A 58 -9.41 -11.09 -3.18
N GLY A 59 -9.19 -12.07 -4.05
CA GLY A 59 -8.99 -11.88 -5.48
C GLY A 59 -7.57 -11.48 -5.89
N ALA A 60 -6.64 -11.26 -4.95
CA ALA A 60 -5.29 -10.84 -5.28
C ALA A 60 -4.48 -11.94 -5.98
N ALA A 61 -4.58 -13.18 -5.50
CA ALA A 61 -3.85 -14.30 -6.09
C ALA A 61 -4.31 -14.59 -7.52
N GLU A 62 -5.61 -14.59 -7.74
CA GLU A 62 -6.24 -14.80 -9.05
C GLU A 62 -5.86 -13.69 -10.04
N ALA A 63 -5.89 -12.42 -9.59
CA ALA A 63 -5.50 -11.29 -10.41
C ALA A 63 -4.02 -11.38 -10.82
N VAL A 64 -3.13 -11.65 -9.85
CA VAL A 64 -1.69 -11.81 -10.10
C VAL A 64 -1.44 -12.96 -11.07
N ALA A 65 -2.06 -14.12 -10.88
CA ALA A 65 -1.92 -15.27 -11.78
C ALA A 65 -2.38 -14.94 -13.21
N SER A 66 -3.52 -14.26 -13.35
CA SER A 66 -4.06 -13.84 -14.64
C SER A 66 -3.11 -12.88 -15.38
N PHE A 67 -2.55 -11.88 -14.68
CA PHE A 67 -1.60 -10.93 -15.29
C PHE A 67 -0.29 -11.61 -15.68
N ARG A 68 0.23 -12.47 -14.82
CA ARG A 68 1.45 -13.24 -15.15
C ARG A 68 1.26 -14.14 -16.38
N ALA A 69 0.10 -14.78 -16.52
CA ALA A 69 -0.23 -15.58 -17.71
C ALA A 69 -0.27 -14.75 -19.01
N GLN A 70 -0.50 -13.43 -18.89
CA GLN A 70 -0.47 -12.48 -20.01
C GLN A 70 0.92 -11.84 -20.21
N GLY A 71 1.95 -12.30 -19.50
CA GLY A 71 3.31 -11.76 -19.59
C GLY A 71 3.52 -10.41 -18.87
N VAL A 72 2.58 -9.98 -18.04
CA VAL A 72 2.68 -8.71 -17.31
C VAL A 72 3.70 -8.84 -16.18
N ARG A 73 4.59 -7.85 -16.08
CA ARG A 73 5.53 -7.71 -14.98
C ARG A 73 4.83 -7.10 -13.77
N ILE A 74 5.14 -7.59 -12.57
CA ILE A 74 4.46 -7.16 -11.34
C ILE A 74 5.46 -6.66 -10.33
N GLY A 75 5.26 -5.42 -9.85
CA GLY A 75 6.01 -4.81 -8.78
C GLY A 75 5.13 -4.27 -7.66
N VAL A 76 5.73 -4.03 -6.50
CA VAL A 76 5.08 -3.43 -5.33
C VAL A 76 5.78 -2.13 -4.99
N ILE A 77 5.00 -1.05 -4.78
CA ILE A 77 5.47 0.23 -4.24
C ILE A 77 4.73 0.51 -2.94
N SER A 78 5.46 0.72 -1.84
CA SER A 78 4.84 0.93 -0.54
C SER A 78 5.61 1.91 0.33
N ASN A 79 4.91 2.84 0.98
CA ASN A 79 5.53 3.69 2.00
C ASN A 79 5.90 2.86 3.24
N GLY A 80 7.07 3.08 3.79
CA GLY A 80 7.57 2.46 5.02
C GLY A 80 8.93 1.78 4.87
N SER A 81 9.31 1.00 5.89
CA SER A 81 10.59 0.30 5.98
C SER A 81 10.71 -0.79 4.91
N HIS A 82 11.85 -0.83 4.25
CA HIS A 82 12.13 -1.79 3.18
C HIS A 82 12.10 -3.23 3.69
N ARG A 83 12.75 -3.46 4.83
CA ARG A 83 12.76 -4.77 5.48
C ARG A 83 11.34 -5.29 5.73
N THR A 84 10.49 -4.46 6.36
CA THR A 84 9.11 -4.87 6.67
C THR A 84 8.29 -5.14 5.39
N ARG A 85 8.53 -4.40 4.30
CA ARG A 85 7.82 -4.63 3.02
C ARG A 85 8.26 -5.93 2.38
N LEU A 86 9.54 -6.24 2.36
CA LEU A 86 10.05 -7.53 1.88
C LEU A 86 9.50 -8.69 2.72
N GLU A 87 9.53 -8.58 4.05
CA GLU A 87 8.99 -9.59 4.95
C GLU A 87 7.49 -9.85 4.73
N LYS A 88 6.73 -8.83 4.34
CA LYS A 88 5.32 -8.99 3.95
C LYS A 88 5.17 -9.66 2.59
N VAL A 89 5.93 -9.22 1.59
CA VAL A 89 5.83 -9.75 0.23
C VAL A 89 6.15 -11.24 0.18
N VAL A 90 7.20 -11.71 0.86
CA VAL A 90 7.58 -13.12 0.86
C VAL A 90 6.54 -14.05 1.49
N ARG A 91 5.59 -13.51 2.25
CA ARG A 91 4.48 -14.28 2.88
C ARG A 91 3.23 -14.35 2.01
N LEU A 92 3.19 -13.61 0.91
CA LEU A 92 2.05 -13.67 0.00
C LEU A 92 2.07 -14.98 -0.81
N PRO A 93 0.93 -15.59 -1.09
CA PRO A 93 0.85 -16.85 -1.85
C PRO A 93 1.36 -16.71 -3.29
N PHE A 94 1.51 -15.48 -3.78
CA PHE A 94 2.03 -15.13 -5.10
C PHE A 94 3.36 -14.37 -5.04
N ALA A 95 4.13 -14.50 -3.97
CA ALA A 95 5.41 -13.81 -3.78
C ALA A 95 6.38 -14.01 -4.96
N SER A 96 6.44 -15.22 -5.52
CA SER A 96 7.30 -15.56 -6.67
C SER A 96 6.94 -14.82 -7.96
N ALA A 97 5.74 -14.24 -8.04
CA ALA A 97 5.30 -13.44 -9.18
C ALA A 97 5.70 -11.95 -9.05
N ILE A 98 6.12 -11.51 -7.86
CA ILE A 98 6.54 -10.14 -7.60
C ILE A 98 8.03 -10.00 -7.98
N GLU A 99 8.31 -9.23 -9.02
CA GLU A 99 9.66 -9.06 -9.56
C GLU A 99 10.42 -7.92 -8.87
N LEU A 100 9.70 -6.98 -8.27
CA LEU A 100 10.27 -5.80 -7.64
C LEU A 100 9.47 -5.38 -6.40
N THR A 101 10.17 -4.99 -5.34
CA THR A 101 9.56 -4.30 -4.19
C THR A 101 10.33 -3.01 -3.92
N VAL A 102 9.66 -1.88 -4.08
CA VAL A 102 10.18 -0.54 -3.76
C VAL A 102 9.48 -0.01 -2.52
N SER A 103 10.26 0.37 -1.53
CA SER A 103 9.76 1.08 -0.34
C SER A 103 10.18 2.54 -0.37
N SER A 104 9.47 3.40 0.38
CA SER A 104 9.91 4.79 0.52
C SER A 104 11.27 4.91 1.20
N GLU A 105 11.65 3.98 2.08
CA GLU A 105 12.97 3.93 2.69
C GLU A 105 14.06 3.61 1.65
N SER A 106 13.86 2.57 0.81
CA SER A 106 14.86 2.20 -0.21
C SER A 106 14.95 3.20 -1.36
N ALA A 107 13.85 3.92 -1.65
CA ALA A 107 13.81 4.92 -2.71
C ALA A 107 14.30 6.31 -2.27
N GLY A 108 14.39 6.58 -0.96
CA GLY A 108 14.65 7.92 -0.43
C GLY A 108 13.53 8.93 -0.66
N VAL A 109 12.41 8.49 -1.21
CA VAL A 109 11.23 9.31 -1.55
C VAL A 109 9.96 8.50 -1.33
N LYS A 110 8.86 9.15 -0.92
CA LYS A 110 7.61 8.48 -0.57
C LYS A 110 6.45 8.89 -1.48
N LYS A 111 5.48 8.00 -1.66
CA LYS A 111 4.20 8.36 -2.27
C LYS A 111 3.55 9.50 -1.46
N PRO A 112 2.95 10.50 -2.08
CA PRO A 112 2.52 10.59 -3.49
C PRO A 112 3.55 11.17 -4.49
N ASP A 113 4.82 11.34 -4.13
CA ASP A 113 5.82 11.87 -5.05
C ASP A 113 5.95 10.96 -6.29
N ALA A 114 5.86 11.57 -7.48
CA ALA A 114 5.93 10.87 -8.75
C ALA A 114 7.29 10.15 -8.97
N ALA A 115 8.34 10.59 -8.30
CA ALA A 115 9.67 10.02 -8.45
C ALA A 115 9.72 8.54 -8.02
N ILE A 116 8.99 8.13 -6.97
CA ILE A 116 9.00 6.72 -6.52
C ILE A 116 8.38 5.79 -7.58
N PHE A 117 7.35 6.24 -8.29
CA PHE A 117 6.69 5.47 -9.36
C PHE A 117 7.60 5.34 -10.59
N ARG A 118 8.26 6.45 -11.00
CA ARG A 118 9.23 6.43 -12.11
C ARG A 118 10.42 5.52 -11.80
N LEU A 119 10.93 5.58 -10.56
CA LEU A 119 12.01 4.72 -10.09
C LEU A 119 11.61 3.24 -10.17
N ALA A 120 10.39 2.89 -9.76
CA ALA A 120 9.89 1.53 -9.84
C ALA A 120 9.72 1.06 -11.29
N ALA A 121 9.19 1.89 -12.19
CA ALA A 121 9.07 1.56 -13.61
C ALA A 121 10.45 1.34 -14.26
N ALA A 122 11.41 2.23 -13.99
CA ALA A 122 12.78 2.11 -14.47
C ALA A 122 13.45 0.82 -13.97
N ALA A 123 13.28 0.49 -12.68
CA ALA A 123 13.83 -0.74 -12.10
C ALA A 123 13.19 -2.02 -12.66
N LEU A 124 11.92 -1.94 -13.08
CA LEU A 124 11.26 -3.01 -13.85
C LEU A 124 11.64 -3.00 -15.35
N GLY A 125 12.37 -2.00 -15.85
CA GLY A 125 12.71 -1.89 -17.27
C GLY A 125 11.50 -1.65 -18.16
N VAL A 126 10.51 -0.90 -17.70
CA VAL A 126 9.29 -0.54 -18.43
C VAL A 126 9.09 0.98 -18.40
N ARG A 127 8.36 1.51 -19.38
CA ARG A 127 8.00 2.93 -19.38
C ARG A 127 6.82 3.17 -18.46
N PRO A 128 6.75 4.29 -17.72
CA PRO A 128 5.62 4.59 -16.84
C PRO A 128 4.26 4.56 -17.55
N GLU A 129 4.19 5.04 -18.80
CA GLU A 129 2.96 5.05 -19.62
C GLU A 129 2.45 3.65 -19.99
N ASP A 130 3.31 2.64 -19.92
CA ASP A 130 2.95 1.23 -20.12
C ASP A 130 2.58 0.54 -18.79
N CYS A 131 2.56 1.30 -17.69
CA CYS A 131 2.26 0.78 -16.36
C CYS A 131 0.86 1.16 -15.90
N CYS A 132 0.19 0.20 -15.27
CA CYS A 132 -0.99 0.46 -14.46
C CYS A 132 -0.62 0.38 -12.98
N TYR A 133 -1.03 1.38 -12.19
CA TYR A 133 -0.83 1.39 -10.75
C TYR A 133 -2.15 1.23 -10.00
N VAL A 134 -2.25 0.19 -9.20
CA VAL A 134 -3.45 -0.09 -8.40
C VAL A 134 -3.16 0.21 -6.93
N GLY A 135 -4.00 1.02 -6.32
CA GLY A 135 -3.89 1.31 -4.91
C GLY A 135 -5.20 1.76 -4.29
N ASP A 136 -5.26 1.71 -2.98
CA ASP A 136 -6.46 2.02 -2.20
C ASP A 136 -6.52 3.45 -1.68
N HIS A 137 -5.37 4.12 -1.58
CA HIS A 137 -5.28 5.46 -1.05
C HIS A 137 -5.38 6.53 -2.16
N PRO A 138 -6.46 7.34 -2.22
CA PRO A 138 -6.67 8.29 -3.31
C PRO A 138 -5.48 9.20 -3.60
N LEU A 139 -4.94 9.86 -2.57
CA LEU A 139 -3.83 10.81 -2.74
C LEU A 139 -2.50 10.10 -3.03
N ASN A 140 -2.15 9.10 -2.23
CA ASN A 140 -0.85 8.45 -2.34
C ASN A 140 -0.69 7.61 -3.60
N ASP A 141 -1.75 6.88 -3.94
CA ASP A 141 -1.67 5.86 -4.98
C ASP A 141 -2.17 6.41 -6.31
N VAL A 142 -3.38 6.96 -6.30
CA VAL A 142 -4.06 7.33 -7.55
C VAL A 142 -3.54 8.67 -8.05
N ILE A 143 -3.66 9.71 -7.24
CA ILE A 143 -3.21 11.07 -7.61
C ILE A 143 -1.67 11.11 -7.72
N GLY A 144 -0.96 10.35 -6.88
CA GLY A 144 0.51 10.30 -6.94
C GLY A 144 1.07 9.57 -8.14
N ALA A 145 0.39 8.54 -8.68
CA ALA A 145 0.85 7.80 -9.85
C ALA A 145 0.63 8.55 -11.18
N GLU A 146 -0.39 9.39 -11.25
CA GLU A 146 -0.77 10.10 -12.48
C GLU A 146 0.35 11.02 -13.02
N PRO A 147 1.02 11.87 -12.21
CA PRO A 147 2.13 12.71 -12.69
C PRO A 147 3.38 11.93 -13.08
N ALA A 148 3.48 10.65 -12.71
CA ALA A 148 4.54 9.76 -13.19
C ALA A 148 4.29 9.25 -14.61
N GLY A 149 3.06 9.39 -15.13
CA GLY A 149 2.63 8.90 -16.43
C GLY A 149 1.97 7.51 -16.37
N MET A 150 1.77 6.94 -15.18
CA MET A 150 1.10 5.65 -15.04
C MET A 150 -0.42 5.78 -15.15
N ALA A 151 -1.09 4.71 -15.58
CA ALA A 151 -2.55 4.60 -15.55
C ALA A 151 -3.03 4.20 -14.14
N PRO A 152 -3.61 5.11 -13.33
CA PRO A 152 -4.02 4.78 -11.98
C PRO A 152 -5.36 4.05 -11.95
N VAL A 153 -5.48 3.08 -11.03
CA VAL A 153 -6.73 2.38 -10.71
C VAL A 153 -6.97 2.44 -9.21
N TRP A 154 -8.11 2.95 -8.83
CA TRP A 154 -8.51 3.04 -7.43
C TRP A 154 -9.20 1.76 -6.96
N LEU A 155 -8.59 1.07 -6.01
CA LEU A 155 -9.21 -0.03 -5.27
C LEU A 155 -10.04 0.57 -4.13
N SER A 156 -11.34 0.70 -4.36
CA SER A 156 -12.27 1.35 -3.44
C SER A 156 -12.63 0.47 -2.24
N GLY A 157 -13.16 1.11 -1.18
CA GLY A 157 -13.64 0.42 0.02
C GLY A 157 -12.69 0.49 1.22
N PHE A 158 -11.45 0.92 1.04
CA PHE A 158 -10.48 1.12 2.13
C PHE A 158 -10.42 2.58 2.58
N HIS A 159 -10.31 3.51 1.63
CA HIS A 159 -10.30 4.96 1.87
C HIS A 159 -11.39 5.64 1.05
N PRO A 160 -12.06 6.70 1.60
CA PRO A 160 -13.01 7.47 0.83
C PRO A 160 -12.30 8.29 -0.25
N TRP A 161 -12.95 8.49 -1.39
CA TRP A 161 -12.49 9.44 -2.40
C TRP A 161 -12.72 10.87 -1.90
N PRO A 162 -11.73 11.79 -2.03
CA PRO A 162 -11.91 13.18 -1.60
C PRO A 162 -13.05 13.84 -2.37
N ALA A 163 -13.93 14.55 -1.65
CA ALA A 163 -15.12 15.18 -2.24
C ALA A 163 -14.78 16.34 -3.20
N ASP A 164 -13.62 16.94 -3.02
CA ASP A 164 -13.07 18.06 -3.79
C ASP A 164 -12.17 17.64 -4.97
N ALA A 165 -11.94 16.34 -5.13
CA ALA A 165 -11.12 15.83 -6.23
C ALA A 165 -11.87 15.94 -7.57
N VAL A 166 -11.28 16.68 -8.50
CA VAL A 166 -11.88 17.04 -9.80
C VAL A 166 -12.09 15.84 -10.73
N ARG A 167 -11.41 14.72 -10.51
CA ARG A 167 -11.40 13.57 -11.42
C ARG A 167 -11.75 12.28 -10.71
N SER A 168 -12.64 11.49 -11.31
CA SER A 168 -12.90 10.11 -10.88
C SER A 168 -11.98 9.17 -11.68
N PRO A 169 -11.07 8.44 -11.04
CA PRO A 169 -10.21 7.49 -11.72
C PRO A 169 -11.00 6.23 -12.10
N ARG A 170 -10.36 5.36 -12.89
CA ARG A 170 -10.85 3.97 -13.03
C ARG A 170 -10.97 3.34 -11.65
N ARG A 171 -12.14 2.82 -11.33
CA ARG A 171 -12.47 2.26 -10.02
C ARG A 171 -12.76 0.77 -10.12
N ILE A 172 -12.24 0.02 -9.15
CA ILE A 172 -12.60 -1.38 -8.89
C ILE A 172 -12.98 -1.54 -7.42
N ALA A 173 -13.91 -2.43 -7.11
CA ALA A 173 -14.27 -2.77 -5.73
C ALA A 173 -13.50 -3.99 -5.19
N SER A 174 -12.90 -4.79 -6.08
CA SER A 174 -12.05 -5.92 -5.71
C SER A 174 -11.05 -6.21 -6.83
N LEU A 175 -9.93 -6.85 -6.50
CA LEU A 175 -8.95 -7.27 -7.51
C LEU A 175 -9.49 -8.36 -8.43
N ALA A 176 -10.46 -9.17 -7.98
CA ALA A 176 -11.12 -10.17 -8.82
C ALA A 176 -11.85 -9.56 -10.03
N GLN A 177 -12.38 -8.33 -9.89
CA GLN A 177 -13.02 -7.62 -11.02
C GLN A 177 -12.04 -7.23 -12.12
N TRP A 178 -10.75 -7.24 -11.81
CA TRP A 178 -9.71 -6.84 -12.74
C TRP A 178 -9.01 -8.03 -13.40
N ALA A 179 -9.11 -9.23 -12.82
CA ALA A 179 -8.58 -10.46 -13.39
C ALA A 179 -9.18 -10.70 -14.80
N GLY A 180 -8.41 -10.43 -15.84
CA GLY A 180 -8.81 -10.66 -17.24
C GLY A 180 -8.96 -9.43 -18.13
N ARG A 181 -8.75 -8.21 -17.66
CA ARG A 181 -8.90 -6.98 -18.47
C ARG A 181 -7.75 -6.00 -18.27
N LEU A 182 -6.63 -6.23 -18.93
CA LEU A 182 -5.71 -5.16 -19.30
C LEU A 182 -6.24 -4.45 -20.57
N ALA A 183 -7.25 -3.58 -20.41
CA ALA A 183 -7.42 -2.49 -21.36
C ALA A 183 -6.68 -1.29 -20.73
N LEU A 184 -5.42 -1.08 -21.13
CA LEU A 184 -4.69 0.16 -20.94
C LEU A 184 -5.35 1.26 -21.77
#